data_754110012eb79db6d18305ec088886c7
#
_entry.id   754110012eb79db6d18305ec088886c7
#
_cell.length_a   1.000
_cell.length_b   1.000
_cell.length_c   1.000
_cell.angle_alpha   90.00
_cell.angle_beta   90.00
_cell.angle_gamma   90.00
#
_symmetry.space_group_name_H-M   'P 1'
#
loop_
_entity.id
_entity.type
_entity.pdbx_description
1 polymer ?
#
loop_
_entity_poly.entity_id
_entity_poly.type
_entity_poly.pdbx_seq_one_letter_code
_entity_poly.pdbx_strand_id
1 'polypeptide(L)'
;MTGVQITGCFSSRSNETKPESGERPTPASASGKRVLLAYFSRPGENYSYGGRTNLKTGNAEVLARMIGGYIECDVHRIEAADPYSDDYDATVARNVREQDADARPAIANPLASTDGYEVVLLASPIWNVRAPMIMSTFAERYDFRGRTVHPVTTYAMSGLGAAERDYAASCPGATIGEGLAVRGEEVRKADAEVRSWLRRIRLLQD
;
A
#
# COMPACT_ATOMS: atom_id res chain seq x y z
N MET A 1 -76.82 23.38 -31.12
CA MET A 1 -76.62 22.49 -29.94
C MET A 1 -75.31 21.75 -30.17
N THR A 2 -74.22 22.32 -29.81
CA THR A 2 -72.92 21.76 -30.10
C THR A 2 -72.00 22.12 -28.94
N GLY A 3 -71.69 21.13 -28.15
CA GLY A 3 -70.74 21.24 -26.98
C GLY A 3 -69.31 21.15 -27.48
N VAL A 4 -68.52 22.11 -27.06
CA VAL A 4 -67.10 22.12 -27.28
C VAL A 4 -66.45 21.60 -26.04
N GLN A 5 -65.67 20.50 -26.17
CA GLN A 5 -64.78 19.95 -25.09
C GLN A 5 -63.39 20.50 -25.32
N ILE A 6 -62.83 21.14 -24.28
CA ILE A 6 -61.45 21.63 -24.27
C ILE A 6 -60.58 20.59 -23.52
N THR A 7 -59.71 19.92 -24.24
CA THR A 7 -58.73 18.99 -23.69
C THR A 7 -57.45 19.76 -23.33
N GLY A 8 -57.18 19.92 -22.03
CA GLY A 8 -55.94 20.52 -21.56
C GLY A 8 -54.79 19.51 -21.57
N CYS A 9 -53.74 19.80 -22.32
CA CYS A 9 -52.47 19.08 -22.25
C CYS A 9 -51.66 19.50 -21.02
N PHE A 10 -51.51 18.59 -20.07
CA PHE A 10 -50.54 18.73 -19.01
C PHE A 10 -49.19 18.27 -19.53
N SER A 11 -48.25 19.20 -19.70
CA SER A 11 -46.84 18.91 -20.01
C SER A 11 -46.08 18.63 -18.72
N SER A 12 -45.85 17.35 -18.43
CA SER A 12 -44.98 16.94 -17.33
C SER A 12 -43.51 17.15 -17.77
N ARG A 13 -42.84 18.13 -17.20
CA ARG A 13 -41.40 18.26 -17.29
C ARG A 13 -40.78 17.26 -16.32
N SER A 14 -40.18 16.20 -16.83
CA SER A 14 -39.30 15.30 -16.12
C SER A 14 -37.99 16.04 -15.81
N ASN A 15 -37.77 16.29 -14.55
CA ASN A 15 -36.51 16.83 -14.04
C ASN A 15 -35.55 15.66 -13.91
N GLU A 16 -34.71 15.40 -14.90
CA GLU A 16 -33.62 14.45 -14.81
C GLU A 16 -32.54 15.03 -13.90
N THR A 17 -32.55 14.60 -12.66
CA THR A 17 -31.44 14.82 -11.74
C THR A 17 -30.29 13.87 -12.13
N LYS A 18 -29.24 14.42 -12.71
CA LYS A 18 -27.95 13.79 -12.93
C LYS A 18 -27.39 13.31 -11.57
N PRO A 19 -26.96 12.04 -11.41
CA PRO A 19 -26.31 11.63 -10.19
C PRO A 19 -24.94 12.32 -10.12
N GLU A 20 -24.78 13.21 -9.16
CA GLU A 20 -23.45 13.65 -8.70
C GLU A 20 -22.72 12.41 -8.18
N SER A 21 -21.62 12.07 -8.83
CA SER A 21 -20.63 11.13 -8.31
C SER A 21 -19.97 11.77 -7.10
N GLY A 22 -20.61 11.62 -5.94
CA GLY A 22 -20.04 12.02 -4.67
C GLY A 22 -18.81 11.14 -4.39
N GLU A 23 -17.63 11.67 -4.65
CA GLU A 23 -16.39 11.18 -4.04
C GLU A 23 -16.62 11.17 -2.54
N ARG A 24 -16.68 9.96 -1.95
CA ARG A 24 -16.83 9.80 -0.52
C ARG A 24 -15.54 10.35 0.12
N PRO A 25 -15.59 11.40 0.95
CA PRO A 25 -14.38 11.92 1.59
C PRO A 25 -13.75 10.79 2.41
N THR A 26 -12.48 10.49 2.14
CA THR A 26 -11.70 9.53 2.92
C THR A 26 -11.56 10.08 4.34
N PRO A 27 -11.92 9.31 5.37
CA PRO A 27 -11.82 9.78 6.74
C PRO A 27 -10.37 10.15 7.07
N ALA A 28 -10.17 11.24 7.81
CA ALA A 28 -8.85 11.61 8.33
C ALA A 28 -8.45 10.62 9.45
N SER A 29 -7.17 10.24 9.51
CA SER A 29 -6.66 9.43 10.61
C SER A 29 -6.89 10.13 11.96
N ALA A 30 -6.80 9.40 13.07
CA ALA A 30 -6.93 9.97 14.42
C ALA A 30 -5.92 11.10 14.70
N SER A 31 -4.83 11.18 13.92
CA SER A 31 -3.84 12.27 13.92
C SER A 31 -4.27 13.48 13.09
N GLY A 32 -5.41 13.45 12.40
CA GLY A 32 -5.83 14.48 11.44
C GLY A 32 -5.05 14.46 10.11
N LYS A 33 -4.09 13.56 9.94
CA LYS A 33 -3.25 13.44 8.74
C LYS A 33 -3.83 12.43 7.76
N ARG A 34 -3.73 12.73 6.47
CA ARG A 34 -4.03 11.73 5.44
C ARG A 34 -2.86 10.76 5.27
N VAL A 35 -3.15 9.48 5.43
CA VAL A 35 -2.15 8.40 5.39
C VAL A 35 -2.40 7.52 4.16
N LEU A 36 -1.35 7.24 3.40
CA LEU A 36 -1.32 6.21 2.37
C LEU A 36 -0.54 4.99 2.90
N LEU A 37 -1.14 3.82 2.85
CA LEU A 37 -0.47 2.54 3.05
C LEU A 37 -0.34 1.85 1.71
N ALA A 38 0.82 1.99 1.06
CA ALA A 38 1.14 1.28 -0.16
C ALA A 38 1.95 0.03 0.16
N TYR A 39 1.50 -1.14 -0.35
CA TYR A 39 2.18 -2.39 -0.05
C TYR A 39 2.35 -3.28 -1.26
N PHE A 40 3.48 -3.99 -1.31
CA PHE A 40 3.72 -5.13 -2.18
C PHE A 40 3.78 -6.40 -1.34
N SER A 41 3.14 -7.46 -1.80
CA SER A 41 3.14 -8.76 -1.13
C SER A 41 3.00 -9.89 -2.13
N ARG A 42 3.64 -11.02 -1.86
CA ARG A 42 3.57 -12.23 -2.69
C ARG A 42 3.06 -13.42 -1.85
N PRO A 43 1.99 -14.09 -2.29
CA PRO A 43 1.61 -15.42 -1.80
C PRO A 43 2.58 -16.50 -2.33
N GLY A 44 2.20 -17.76 -2.27
CA GLY A 44 2.99 -18.87 -2.78
C GLY A 44 4.06 -19.35 -1.81
N GLU A 45 5.07 -20.03 -2.32
CA GLU A 45 6.12 -20.61 -1.50
C GLU A 45 7.04 -19.53 -0.93
N ASN A 46 7.20 -19.52 0.37
CA ASN A 46 8.00 -18.55 1.13
C ASN A 46 8.91 -19.25 2.13
N TYR A 47 9.99 -18.57 2.54
CA TYR A 47 10.84 -19.02 3.62
C TYR A 47 10.07 -19.09 4.94
N SER A 48 10.34 -20.10 5.76
CA SER A 48 9.75 -20.27 7.09
C SER A 48 10.69 -21.09 7.99
N TYR A 49 11.27 -20.49 9.01
CA TYR A 49 12.11 -21.14 10.04
C TYR A 49 13.17 -22.12 9.49
N GLY A 50 13.90 -21.74 8.46
CA GLY A 50 14.92 -22.59 7.82
C GLY A 50 14.40 -23.56 6.77
N GLY A 51 13.09 -23.63 6.58
CA GLY A 51 12.39 -24.38 5.54
C GLY A 51 11.57 -23.49 4.62
N ARG A 52 10.53 -24.08 4.03
CA ARG A 52 9.59 -23.40 3.14
C ARG A 52 8.15 -23.70 3.52
N THR A 53 7.27 -22.76 3.27
CA THR A 53 5.82 -22.91 3.45
C THR A 53 5.09 -22.22 2.31
N ASN A 54 3.91 -22.74 1.95
CA ASN A 54 3.06 -22.11 0.95
C ASN A 54 2.05 -21.19 1.65
N LEU A 55 2.12 -19.89 1.36
CA LEU A 55 1.26 -18.87 1.93
C LEU A 55 0.10 -18.56 0.98
N LYS A 56 -1.15 -18.67 1.45
CA LYS A 56 -2.33 -18.18 0.72
C LYS A 56 -2.36 -16.65 0.63
N THR A 57 -1.82 -15.98 1.64
CA THR A 57 -1.69 -14.53 1.73
C THR A 57 -0.28 -14.23 2.19
N GLY A 58 0.45 -13.41 1.44
CA GLY A 58 1.81 -13.05 1.79
C GLY A 58 1.90 -12.24 3.08
N ASN A 59 3.01 -12.37 3.80
CA ASN A 59 3.17 -11.79 5.13
C ASN A 59 3.05 -10.26 5.14
N ALA A 60 3.56 -9.57 4.12
CA ALA A 60 3.44 -8.11 4.03
C ALA A 60 1.97 -7.65 3.87
N GLU A 61 1.13 -8.43 3.19
CA GLU A 61 -0.30 -8.15 3.11
C GLU A 61 -1.00 -8.37 4.46
N VAL A 62 -0.61 -9.42 5.21
CA VAL A 62 -1.13 -9.64 6.56
C VAL A 62 -0.80 -8.46 7.46
N LEU A 63 0.44 -7.96 7.39
CA LEU A 63 0.88 -6.80 8.16
C LEU A 63 0.15 -5.52 7.73
N ALA A 64 0.01 -5.29 6.42
CA ALA A 64 -0.72 -4.14 5.89
C ALA A 64 -2.19 -4.12 6.34
N ARG A 65 -2.88 -5.27 6.29
CA ARG A 65 -4.25 -5.40 6.79
C ARG A 65 -4.36 -5.14 8.29
N MET A 66 -3.37 -5.59 9.08
CA MET A 66 -3.31 -5.33 10.51
C MET A 66 -3.17 -3.83 10.81
N ILE A 67 -2.26 -3.14 10.12
CA ILE A 67 -2.08 -1.68 10.22
C ILE A 67 -3.37 -0.95 9.86
N GLY A 68 -3.96 -1.24 8.70
CA GLY A 68 -5.21 -0.63 8.24
C GLY A 68 -6.43 -0.92 9.13
N GLY A 69 -6.34 -1.94 10.00
CA GLY A 69 -7.35 -2.20 11.04
C GLY A 69 -7.23 -1.28 12.25
N TYR A 70 -6.08 -0.61 12.45
CA TYR A 70 -5.86 0.28 13.59
C TYR A 70 -5.95 1.76 13.26
N ILE A 71 -5.70 2.13 12.02
CA ILE A 71 -5.70 3.53 11.58
C ILE A 71 -6.55 3.72 10.34
N GLU A 72 -7.13 4.89 10.21
CA GLU A 72 -7.76 5.31 8.97
C GLU A 72 -6.67 5.66 7.95
N CYS A 73 -6.62 4.92 6.85
CA CYS A 73 -5.67 5.14 5.77
C CYS A 73 -6.24 4.65 4.43
N ASP A 74 -5.80 5.26 3.36
CA ASP A 74 -6.01 4.71 2.02
C ASP A 74 -5.02 3.58 1.79
N VAL A 75 -5.53 2.42 1.36
CA VAL A 75 -4.70 1.23 1.14
C VAL A 75 -4.53 0.99 -0.34
N HIS A 76 -3.29 0.91 -0.81
CA HIS A 76 -2.94 0.58 -2.18
C HIS A 76 -2.05 -0.66 -2.24
N ARG A 77 -2.53 -1.72 -2.90
CA ARG A 77 -1.72 -2.89 -3.22
C ARG A 77 -0.94 -2.60 -4.50
N ILE A 78 0.38 -2.69 -4.44
CA ILE A 78 1.25 -2.57 -5.61
C ILE A 78 1.26 -3.92 -6.32
N GLU A 79 0.89 -3.96 -7.58
CA GLU A 79 0.84 -5.16 -8.41
C GLU A 79 1.87 -5.06 -9.54
N ALA A 80 2.68 -6.12 -9.70
CA ALA A 80 3.62 -6.19 -10.81
C ALA A 80 2.87 -6.47 -12.12
N ALA A 81 3.22 -5.75 -13.20
CA ALA A 81 2.67 -6.00 -14.53
C ALA A 81 3.08 -7.40 -15.05
N ASP A 82 4.26 -7.86 -14.66
CA ASP A 82 4.72 -9.23 -14.82
C ASP A 82 4.75 -9.88 -13.42
N PRO A 83 3.78 -10.72 -13.05
CA PRO A 83 3.67 -11.29 -11.70
C PRO A 83 4.90 -12.12 -11.32
N TYR A 84 5.30 -12.01 -10.05
CA TYR A 84 6.33 -12.90 -9.51
C TYR A 84 5.78 -14.33 -9.37
N SER A 85 6.65 -15.32 -9.60
CA SER A 85 6.30 -16.73 -9.49
C SER A 85 5.84 -17.10 -8.08
N ASP A 86 4.94 -18.09 -7.97
CA ASP A 86 4.61 -18.72 -6.69
C ASP A 86 5.74 -19.64 -6.18
N ASP A 87 6.67 -20.03 -7.04
CA ASP A 87 7.87 -20.79 -6.69
C ASP A 87 8.93 -19.89 -6.05
N TYR A 88 9.51 -20.36 -4.95
CA TYR A 88 10.50 -19.61 -4.17
C TYR A 88 11.80 -19.37 -4.94
N ASP A 89 12.36 -20.43 -5.56
CA ASP A 89 13.66 -20.33 -6.23
C ASP A 89 13.59 -19.46 -7.48
N ALA A 90 12.51 -19.57 -8.24
CA ALA A 90 12.25 -18.71 -9.40
C ALA A 90 12.13 -17.24 -8.97
N THR A 91 11.48 -16.98 -7.83
CA THR A 91 11.36 -15.61 -7.27
C THR A 91 12.72 -15.09 -6.81
N VAL A 92 13.50 -15.89 -6.11
CA VAL A 92 14.87 -15.51 -5.69
C VAL A 92 15.74 -15.20 -6.89
N ALA A 93 15.74 -16.06 -7.91
CA ALA A 93 16.54 -15.85 -9.12
C ALA A 93 16.13 -14.58 -9.88
N ARG A 94 14.83 -14.26 -9.94
CA ARG A 94 14.34 -13.01 -10.52
C ARG A 94 14.77 -11.81 -9.69
N ASN A 95 14.61 -11.86 -8.38
CA ASN A 95 15.00 -10.78 -7.48
C ASN A 95 16.50 -10.44 -7.59
N VAL A 96 17.36 -11.45 -7.66
CA VAL A 96 18.81 -11.24 -7.87
C VAL A 96 19.07 -10.50 -9.17
N ARG A 97 18.47 -10.96 -10.28
CA ARG A 97 18.63 -10.28 -11.58
C ARG A 97 18.12 -8.83 -11.56
N GLU A 98 16.98 -8.58 -10.88
CA GLU A 98 16.42 -7.23 -10.75
C GLU A 98 17.32 -6.32 -9.92
N GLN A 99 17.89 -6.83 -8.82
CA GLN A 99 18.82 -6.07 -7.98
C GLN A 99 20.15 -5.78 -8.68
N ASP A 100 20.73 -6.77 -9.37
CA ASP A 100 21.99 -6.64 -10.11
C ASP A 100 21.88 -5.62 -11.27
N ALA A 101 20.72 -5.59 -11.92
CA ALA A 101 20.44 -4.67 -13.01
C ALA A 101 19.89 -3.31 -12.54
N ASP A 102 19.74 -3.09 -11.24
CA ASP A 102 19.00 -1.94 -10.67
C ASP A 102 17.66 -1.70 -11.40
N ALA A 103 16.93 -2.78 -11.65
CA ALA A 103 15.73 -2.78 -12.48
C ALA A 103 14.56 -2.00 -11.84
N ARG A 104 13.65 -1.53 -12.70
CA ARG A 104 12.38 -0.91 -12.28
C ARG A 104 11.21 -1.70 -12.87
N PRO A 105 10.82 -2.84 -12.23
CA PRO A 105 9.69 -3.65 -12.69
C PRO A 105 8.42 -2.81 -12.81
N ALA A 106 7.69 -2.99 -13.91
CA ALA A 106 6.50 -2.20 -14.19
C ALA A 106 5.36 -2.53 -13.21
N ILE A 107 4.61 -1.51 -12.80
CA ILE A 107 3.42 -1.61 -11.95
C ILE A 107 2.19 -1.67 -12.84
N ALA A 108 1.31 -2.68 -12.61
CA ALA A 108 0.08 -2.88 -13.37
C ALA A 108 -1.00 -1.85 -13.03
N ASN A 109 -1.07 -1.44 -11.76
CA ASN A 109 -2.11 -0.60 -11.19
C ASN A 109 -1.56 0.66 -10.52
N PRO A 110 -0.89 1.55 -11.25
CA PRO A 110 -0.32 2.75 -10.65
C PRO A 110 -1.44 3.65 -10.06
N LEU A 111 -1.17 4.31 -8.93
CA LEU A 111 -2.05 5.37 -8.43
C LEU A 111 -2.09 6.54 -9.40
N ALA A 112 -3.22 7.20 -9.49
CA ALA A 112 -3.36 8.42 -10.30
C ALA A 112 -2.50 9.57 -9.72
N SER A 113 -2.48 9.71 -8.39
CA SER A 113 -1.69 10.69 -7.65
C SER A 113 -1.45 10.24 -6.22
N THR A 114 -0.42 10.78 -5.59
CA THR A 114 -0.20 10.70 -4.14
C THR A 114 -0.44 12.06 -3.45
N ASP A 115 -1.05 13.01 -4.14
CA ASP A 115 -1.31 14.32 -3.58
C ASP A 115 -2.27 14.27 -2.39
N GLY A 116 -2.00 15.12 -1.42
CA GLY A 116 -2.78 15.23 -0.19
C GLY A 116 -2.44 14.19 0.90
N TYR A 117 -1.56 13.22 0.65
CA TYR A 117 -1.04 12.37 1.74
C TYR A 117 0.14 13.06 2.41
N GLU A 118 0.12 13.12 3.72
CA GLU A 118 1.19 13.68 4.55
C GLU A 118 2.15 12.58 5.04
N VAL A 119 1.60 11.39 5.24
CA VAL A 119 2.33 10.21 5.70
C VAL A 119 2.13 9.07 4.72
N VAL A 120 3.21 8.39 4.38
CA VAL A 120 3.21 7.23 3.49
C VAL A 120 3.89 6.06 4.19
N LEU A 121 3.17 4.95 4.31
CA LEU A 121 3.70 3.69 4.81
C LEU A 121 4.02 2.81 3.60
N LEU A 122 5.30 2.48 3.40
CA LEU A 122 5.76 1.62 2.30
C LEU A 122 6.03 0.22 2.85
N ALA A 123 5.09 -0.71 2.62
CA ALA A 123 5.14 -2.05 3.18
C ALA A 123 5.55 -3.10 2.14
N SER A 124 6.52 -3.96 2.49
CA SER A 124 7.00 -5.03 1.61
C SER A 124 7.70 -6.15 2.37
N PRO A 125 7.90 -7.33 1.76
CA PRO A 125 8.90 -8.26 2.26
C PRO A 125 10.32 -7.67 2.08
N ILE A 126 11.30 -8.23 2.80
CA ILE A 126 12.73 -8.04 2.53
C ILE A 126 13.23 -9.27 1.77
N TRP A 127 13.77 -9.03 0.57
CA TRP A 127 14.39 -10.02 -0.28
C TRP A 127 15.86 -9.69 -0.48
N ASN A 128 16.77 -10.60 -0.09
CA ASN A 128 18.21 -10.38 -0.17
C ASN A 128 18.61 -8.99 0.40
N VAL A 129 18.27 -8.73 1.65
CA VAL A 129 18.54 -7.52 2.45
C VAL A 129 17.95 -6.21 1.92
N ARG A 130 17.11 -6.23 0.88
CA ARG A 130 16.46 -5.04 0.30
C ARG A 130 14.95 -5.26 0.13
N ALA A 131 14.21 -4.18 0.00
CA ALA A 131 12.85 -4.26 -0.54
C ALA A 131 12.91 -4.74 -2.01
N PRO A 132 11.90 -5.49 -2.51
CA PRO A 132 11.82 -5.84 -3.92
C PRO A 132 11.90 -4.62 -4.82
N MET A 133 12.54 -4.73 -5.99
CA MET A 133 12.81 -3.58 -6.87
C MET A 133 11.55 -2.86 -7.37
N ILE A 134 10.40 -3.52 -7.37
CA ILE A 134 9.11 -2.86 -7.65
C ILE A 134 8.76 -1.76 -6.61
N MET A 135 9.29 -1.85 -5.40
CA MET A 135 9.11 -0.80 -4.39
C MET A 135 9.89 0.46 -4.75
N SER A 136 11.08 0.31 -5.35
CA SER A 136 11.84 1.45 -5.92
C SER A 136 11.07 2.07 -7.10
N THR A 137 10.48 1.24 -7.97
CA THR A 137 9.61 1.74 -9.06
C THR A 137 8.47 2.61 -8.50
N PHE A 138 7.81 2.15 -7.43
CA PHE A 138 6.74 2.92 -6.79
C PHE A 138 7.28 4.20 -6.15
N ALA A 139 8.36 4.10 -5.37
CA ALA A 139 8.92 5.22 -4.64
C ALA A 139 9.43 6.35 -5.56
N GLU A 140 10.01 6.00 -6.71
CA GLU A 140 10.54 6.97 -7.69
C GLU A 140 9.44 7.56 -8.61
N ARG A 141 8.28 6.92 -8.68
CA ARG A 141 7.20 7.36 -9.55
C ARG A 141 6.50 8.61 -9.06
N TYR A 142 6.48 8.86 -7.75
CA TYR A 142 5.70 9.93 -7.14
C TYR A 142 6.60 10.92 -6.39
N ASP A 143 6.10 12.15 -6.26
CA ASP A 143 6.77 13.18 -5.49
C ASP A 143 6.39 13.08 -4.01
N PHE A 144 7.32 12.70 -3.17
CA PHE A 144 7.15 12.62 -1.72
C PHE A 144 7.82 13.76 -0.96
N ARG A 145 8.23 14.84 -1.60
CA ARG A 145 8.85 16.01 -0.93
C ARG A 145 7.94 16.57 0.15
N GLY A 146 8.53 16.84 1.32
CA GLY A 146 7.82 17.38 2.48
C GLY A 146 6.92 16.38 3.20
N ARG A 147 6.87 15.11 2.76
CA ARG A 147 6.08 14.03 3.38
C ARG A 147 6.96 13.16 4.26
N THR A 148 6.34 12.44 5.19
CA THR A 148 7.03 11.43 5.98
C THR A 148 6.78 10.05 5.38
N VAL A 149 7.85 9.32 5.05
CA VAL A 149 7.81 7.95 4.53
C VAL A 149 8.32 7.00 5.61
N HIS A 150 7.49 6.05 6.04
CA HIS A 150 7.85 5.01 7.00
C HIS A 150 8.02 3.67 6.29
N PRO A 151 9.22 3.07 6.30
CA PRO A 151 9.42 1.70 5.83
C PRO A 151 8.71 0.71 6.75
N VAL A 152 7.98 -0.24 6.17
CA VAL A 152 7.31 -1.34 6.88
C VAL A 152 7.74 -2.65 6.23
N THR A 153 8.36 -3.54 6.99
CA THR A 153 8.93 -4.75 6.38
C THR A 153 8.49 -6.04 7.07
N THR A 154 8.33 -7.09 6.27
CA THR A 154 8.35 -8.45 6.78
C THR A 154 9.65 -9.13 6.34
N TYR A 155 10.31 -9.82 7.24
CA TYR A 155 11.64 -10.38 7.00
C TYR A 155 11.79 -11.78 7.59
N ALA A 156 12.80 -12.53 7.10
CA ALA A 156 13.25 -13.76 7.74
C ALA A 156 14.41 -13.50 8.74
N MET A 157 15.42 -12.68 8.35
CA MET A 157 16.61 -12.45 9.15
C MET A 157 17.12 -11.01 9.19
N SER A 158 16.74 -10.16 8.23
CA SER A 158 17.43 -8.87 7.98
C SER A 158 16.72 -7.63 8.55
N GLY A 159 15.62 -7.78 9.30
CA GLY A 159 14.87 -6.63 9.82
C GLY A 159 14.40 -5.69 8.72
N LEU A 160 14.71 -4.39 8.85
CA LEU A 160 14.47 -3.38 7.81
C LEU A 160 15.41 -3.53 6.59
N GLY A 161 16.48 -4.32 6.72
CA GLY A 161 17.50 -4.41 5.67
C GLY A 161 18.04 -3.04 5.27
N ALA A 162 18.05 -2.75 3.99
CA ALA A 162 18.47 -1.47 3.43
C ALA A 162 17.30 -0.51 3.13
N ALA A 163 16.06 -0.84 3.54
CA ALA A 163 14.86 -0.12 3.11
C ALA A 163 14.89 1.39 3.44
N GLU A 164 15.38 1.78 4.63
CA GLU A 164 15.48 3.18 5.01
C GLU A 164 16.40 3.97 4.07
N ARG A 165 17.59 3.42 3.81
CA ARG A 165 18.57 4.02 2.90
C ARG A 165 18.03 4.08 1.47
N ASP A 166 17.43 2.99 1.01
CA ASP A 166 16.95 2.88 -0.36
C ASP A 166 15.77 3.82 -0.61
N TYR A 167 14.85 3.97 0.35
CA TYR A 167 13.77 4.96 0.25
C TYR A 167 14.25 6.40 0.41
N ALA A 168 15.30 6.66 1.22
CA ALA A 168 15.91 7.97 1.25
C ALA A 168 16.47 8.40 -0.10
N ALA A 169 17.02 7.45 -0.86
CA ALA A 169 17.51 7.69 -2.21
C ALA A 169 16.37 7.83 -3.24
N SER A 170 15.33 6.99 -3.14
CA SER A 170 14.22 6.94 -4.10
C SER A 170 13.15 8.03 -3.87
N CYS A 171 13.11 8.65 -2.68
CA CYS A 171 12.14 9.68 -2.31
C CYS A 171 12.85 10.99 -1.93
N PRO A 172 13.50 11.69 -2.86
CA PRO A 172 14.27 12.89 -2.54
C PRO A 172 13.38 13.98 -1.94
N GLY A 173 13.80 14.52 -0.79
CA GLY A 173 13.07 15.57 -0.05
C GLY A 173 11.94 15.03 0.84
N ALA A 174 11.73 13.73 0.93
CA ALA A 174 10.93 13.11 1.97
C ALA A 174 11.72 13.00 3.28
N THR A 175 11.01 12.97 4.40
CA THR A 175 11.58 12.57 5.69
C THR A 175 11.38 11.08 5.85
N ILE A 176 12.46 10.31 6.00
CA ILE A 176 12.35 8.89 6.34
C ILE A 176 12.12 8.79 7.85
N GLY A 177 10.95 8.37 8.24
CA GLY A 177 10.54 8.18 9.62
C GLY A 177 10.89 6.79 10.15
N GLU A 178 10.61 6.55 11.44
CA GLU A 178 10.85 5.28 12.11
C GLU A 178 10.20 4.11 11.36
N GLY A 179 10.98 3.10 10.99
CA GLY A 179 10.49 1.90 10.30
C GLY A 179 9.90 0.86 11.26
N LEU A 180 9.08 -0.05 10.72
CA LEU A 180 8.60 -1.24 11.39
C LEU A 180 9.15 -2.48 10.69
N ALA A 181 9.75 -3.41 11.42
CA ALA A 181 10.23 -4.67 10.90
C ALA A 181 9.64 -5.84 11.69
N VAL A 182 8.83 -6.68 11.06
CA VAL A 182 8.19 -7.84 11.68
C VAL A 182 8.69 -9.12 11.04
N ARG A 183 9.10 -10.11 11.85
CA ARG A 183 9.45 -11.42 11.32
C ARG A 183 8.25 -12.05 10.63
N GLY A 184 8.42 -12.54 9.39
CA GLY A 184 7.32 -13.06 8.58
C GLY A 184 6.55 -14.19 9.26
N GLU A 185 7.25 -15.10 9.94
CA GLU A 185 6.66 -16.21 10.68
C GLU A 185 5.82 -15.77 11.89
N GLU A 186 6.11 -14.60 12.44
CA GLU A 186 5.45 -14.04 13.64
C GLU A 186 4.39 -12.98 13.28
N VAL A 187 4.22 -12.64 12.01
CA VAL A 187 3.38 -11.51 11.58
C VAL A 187 1.95 -11.56 12.12
N ARG A 188 1.38 -12.76 12.25
CA ARG A 188 0.02 -12.94 12.79
C ARG A 188 -0.11 -12.65 14.29
N LYS A 189 1.03 -12.56 15.00
CA LYS A 189 1.12 -12.27 16.44
C LYS A 189 1.68 -10.87 16.71
N ALA A 190 1.95 -10.08 15.69
CA ALA A 190 2.61 -8.78 15.80
C ALA A 190 1.70 -7.64 16.27
N ASP A 191 0.49 -7.93 16.75
CA ASP A 191 -0.52 -6.96 17.16
C ASP A 191 0.03 -5.89 18.11
N ALA A 192 0.66 -6.31 19.19
CA ALA A 192 1.20 -5.40 20.21
C ALA A 192 2.36 -4.54 19.66
N GLU A 193 3.21 -5.12 18.81
CA GLU A 193 4.33 -4.42 18.18
C GLU A 193 3.84 -3.36 17.20
N VAL A 194 2.87 -3.70 16.35
CA VAL A 194 2.25 -2.79 15.38
C VAL A 194 1.59 -1.61 16.11
N ARG A 195 0.78 -1.87 17.14
CA ARG A 195 0.13 -0.81 17.91
C ARG A 195 1.14 0.10 18.61
N SER A 196 2.16 -0.48 19.23
CA SER A 196 3.22 0.28 19.89
C SER A 196 3.97 1.18 18.90
N TRP A 197 4.32 0.66 17.71
CA TRP A 197 4.95 1.44 16.66
C TRP A 197 4.04 2.56 16.14
N LEU A 198 2.75 2.28 15.85
CA LEU A 198 1.78 3.28 15.40
C LEU A 198 1.61 4.43 16.40
N ARG A 199 1.70 4.15 17.73
CA ARG A 199 1.71 5.21 18.75
C ARG A 199 2.98 6.04 18.71
N ARG A 200 4.16 5.41 18.58
CA ARG A 200 5.44 6.13 18.51
C ARG A 200 5.50 7.08 17.32
N ILE A 201 4.97 6.68 16.17
CA ILE A 201 4.88 7.54 14.97
C ILE A 201 3.65 8.44 14.97
N ARG A 202 2.85 8.42 16.02
CA ARG A 202 1.67 9.28 16.26
C ARG A 202 0.55 9.11 15.24
N LEU A 203 0.36 7.92 14.74
CA LEU A 203 -0.77 7.56 13.89
C LEU A 203 -1.90 6.86 14.67
N LEU A 204 -1.63 6.34 15.85
CA LEU A 204 -2.60 5.75 16.76
C LEU A 204 -2.54 6.49 18.10
N GLN A 205 -3.70 6.83 18.66
CA GLN A 205 -3.84 7.38 20.01
C GLN A 205 -3.94 6.24 21.04
N ASP A 206 -3.70 6.54 22.32
CA ASP A 206 -3.83 5.61 23.44
C ASP A 206 -5.27 5.18 23.69
#